data_22bd773aab55780ce8bef07d737878b6
#
_entry.id   22bd773aab55780ce8bef07d737878b6
#
_cell.length_a   1.000
_cell.length_b   1.000
_cell.length_c   1.000
_cell.angle_alpha   90.00
_cell.angle_beta   90.00
_cell.angle_gamma   90.00
#
_symmetry.space_group_name_H-M   'P 1'
#
loop_
_entity.id
_entity.type
_entity.pdbx_description
1 polymer ?
#
loop_
_entity_poly.entity_id
_entity_poly.type
_entity_poly.pdbx_seq_one_letter_code
_entity_poly.pdbx_strand_id
1 'polypeptide(L)'
;MTTHSHRKLLAAAAVCTAAVVAGPATTAAAWAASAGPPAAAVAIAPSPDPFTGLTADEIADRAVTATQSATSLRMAGRIVTDGQPLDIDFAVDDRDQCTGVMKIKGGTAELRKADRITYMKGDEAFWRASMTSQGMTEAQIDTTIELVKGRWLKIAPGQPGSSDLGSICDLDELLSDLGKDKDERSGLARGPDAEVDGTSVATLVKKEGRETSTVSVAQEGKPYILKMVKAGGDEPGSITLSDYDKPVKVVVPPADETVDLSKLDRSGPA
;
A
#
# COMPACT_ATOMS: atom_id res chain seq x y z
N MET A 1 -5.79 5.69 51.04
CA MET A 1 -5.65 7.12 51.39
C MET A 1 -5.49 7.88 50.08
N THR A 2 -6.56 8.59 49.79
CA THR A 2 -6.65 9.96 49.27
C THR A 2 -6.08 10.17 47.85
N THR A 3 -6.69 10.83 46.90
CA THR A 3 -7.93 11.63 46.81
C THR A 3 -8.22 11.94 45.33
N HIS A 4 -9.50 12.04 45.00
CA HIS A 4 -10.12 12.56 43.78
C HIS A 4 -9.58 13.90 43.30
N SER A 5 -9.61 14.12 41.97
CA SER A 5 -9.97 15.45 41.45
C SER A 5 -10.68 15.33 40.09
N HIS A 6 -11.97 15.62 40.13
CA HIS A 6 -12.83 15.95 38.99
C HIS A 6 -12.50 17.35 38.49
N ARG A 7 -12.40 17.55 37.18
CA ARG A 7 -12.62 18.87 36.58
C ARG A 7 -13.64 18.77 35.45
N LYS A 8 -14.83 19.30 35.77
CA LYS A 8 -15.91 19.64 34.84
C LYS A 8 -15.44 20.83 33.98
N LEU A 9 -15.65 20.78 32.68
CA LEU A 9 -15.57 21.96 31.82
C LEU A 9 -16.94 22.24 31.20
N LEU A 10 -17.33 23.49 31.41
CA LEU A 10 -18.61 24.12 31.14
C LEU A 10 -18.78 24.38 29.62
N ALA A 11 -20.02 24.18 29.17
CA ALA A 11 -20.52 24.65 27.89
C ALA A 11 -20.71 26.19 27.92
N ALA A 12 -20.24 26.88 26.91
CA ALA A 12 -20.58 28.28 26.66
C ALA A 12 -21.45 28.38 25.40
N ALA A 13 -22.73 28.66 25.60
CA ALA A 13 -23.67 29.04 24.55
C ALA A 13 -23.55 30.55 24.31
N ALA A 14 -23.22 30.95 23.10
CA ALA A 14 -23.24 32.34 22.66
C ALA A 14 -24.58 32.64 21.95
N VAL A 15 -25.38 33.46 22.58
CA VAL A 15 -26.61 34.04 22.05
C VAL A 15 -26.23 35.34 21.30
N CYS A 16 -26.45 35.40 19.99
CA CYS A 16 -26.36 36.65 19.24
C CYS A 16 -27.73 37.32 19.15
N THR A 17 -27.88 38.41 19.90
CA THR A 17 -29.03 39.34 19.82
C THR A 17 -28.88 40.26 18.63
N ALA A 18 -29.89 40.30 17.76
CA ALA A 18 -30.03 41.23 16.66
C ALA A 18 -30.53 42.59 17.15
N ALA A 19 -29.79 43.65 16.89
CA ALA A 19 -30.26 45.03 17.14
C ALA A 19 -30.87 45.57 15.83
N VAL A 20 -32.13 45.97 15.91
CA VAL A 20 -32.85 46.68 14.80
C VAL A 20 -32.54 48.16 14.93
N VAL A 21 -31.92 48.73 13.86
CA VAL A 21 -31.78 50.19 13.71
C VAL A 21 -32.66 50.60 12.54
N ALA A 22 -33.66 51.41 12.80
CA ALA A 22 -34.52 52.07 11.79
C ALA A 22 -33.86 53.33 11.26
N GLY A 23 -33.65 53.43 9.95
CA GLY A 23 -33.20 54.61 9.24
C GLY A 23 -34.00 54.77 7.92
N PRO A 24 -34.13 56.02 7.39
CA PRO A 24 -35.26 56.41 6.53
C PRO A 24 -35.13 55.98 5.08
N ALA A 25 -36.28 55.87 4.46
CA ALA A 25 -36.52 55.44 3.09
C ALA A 25 -35.82 56.31 2.02
N THR A 26 -35.06 55.66 1.15
CA THR A 26 -34.74 56.15 -0.17
C THR A 26 -35.21 55.12 -1.20
N THR A 27 -36.08 55.55 -2.10
CA THR A 27 -36.65 54.77 -3.20
C THR A 27 -35.54 54.42 -4.19
N ALA A 28 -35.12 53.15 -4.24
CA ALA A 28 -34.29 52.61 -5.31
C ALA A 28 -35.08 51.51 -6.03
N ALA A 29 -35.12 51.61 -7.35
CA ALA A 29 -35.83 50.73 -8.25
C ALA A 29 -35.53 49.26 -8.03
N ALA A 30 -36.56 48.46 -7.82
CA ALA A 30 -36.48 47.02 -7.71
C ALA A 30 -36.11 46.40 -9.07
N TRP A 31 -34.90 45.95 -9.20
CA TRP A 31 -34.55 44.94 -10.20
C TRP A 31 -34.95 43.60 -9.60
N ALA A 32 -36.02 43.04 -10.11
CA ALA A 32 -36.44 41.68 -9.76
C ALA A 32 -35.39 40.71 -10.32
N ALA A 33 -34.45 40.33 -9.49
CA ALA A 33 -33.64 39.14 -9.76
C ALA A 33 -34.56 37.92 -9.67
N SER A 34 -34.87 37.33 -10.81
CA SER A 34 -35.54 36.03 -10.89
C SER A 34 -34.67 35.00 -10.18
N ALA A 35 -35.02 34.68 -8.93
CA ALA A 35 -34.47 33.50 -8.27
C ALA A 35 -34.95 32.29 -9.07
N GLY A 36 -34.07 31.73 -9.88
CA GLY A 36 -34.30 30.43 -10.48
C GLY A 36 -34.62 29.39 -9.41
N PRO A 37 -35.39 28.35 -9.72
CA PRO A 37 -35.69 27.31 -8.77
C PRO A 37 -34.39 26.73 -8.23
N PRO A 38 -34.31 26.40 -6.94
CA PRO A 38 -33.13 25.76 -6.37
C PRO A 38 -32.84 24.50 -7.19
N ALA A 39 -31.62 24.37 -7.68
CA ALA A 39 -31.17 23.15 -8.33
C ALA A 39 -31.40 21.99 -7.36
N ALA A 40 -32.35 21.13 -7.69
CA ALA A 40 -32.59 19.93 -6.90
C ALA A 40 -31.27 19.15 -6.87
N ALA A 41 -30.67 19.01 -5.70
CA ALA A 41 -29.55 18.11 -5.50
C ALA A 41 -30.05 16.70 -5.88
N VAL A 42 -29.58 16.20 -6.99
CA VAL A 42 -29.82 14.81 -7.39
C VAL A 42 -29.11 13.95 -6.33
N ALA A 43 -29.87 13.40 -5.40
CA ALA A 43 -29.38 12.39 -4.48
C ALA A 43 -29.00 11.18 -5.36
N ILE A 44 -27.70 10.95 -5.53
CA ILE A 44 -27.20 9.73 -6.15
C ILE A 44 -27.58 8.60 -5.18
N ALA A 45 -28.54 7.76 -5.59
CA ALA A 45 -28.88 6.58 -4.82
C ALA A 45 -27.62 5.69 -4.72
N PRO A 46 -27.30 5.14 -3.54
CA PRO A 46 -26.18 4.21 -3.41
C PRO A 46 -26.39 3.06 -4.39
N SER A 47 -25.33 2.68 -5.10
CA SER A 47 -25.35 1.52 -5.99
C SER A 47 -25.72 0.29 -5.16
N PRO A 48 -26.58 -0.62 -5.66
CA PRO A 48 -26.90 -1.83 -4.94
C PRO A 48 -25.63 -2.64 -4.69
N ASP A 49 -25.53 -3.21 -3.49
CA ASP A 49 -24.40 -4.08 -3.12
C ASP A 49 -24.29 -5.27 -4.09
N PRO A 50 -23.18 -5.39 -4.85
CA PRO A 50 -23.01 -6.44 -5.87
C PRO A 50 -22.85 -7.84 -5.26
N PHE A 51 -22.67 -7.92 -3.94
CA PHE A 51 -22.50 -9.17 -3.20
C PHE A 51 -23.74 -9.61 -2.43
N THR A 52 -24.90 -8.99 -2.70
CA THR A 52 -26.16 -9.38 -2.06
C THR A 52 -26.44 -10.84 -2.29
N GLY A 53 -26.68 -11.58 -1.19
CA GLY A 53 -26.99 -13.02 -1.22
C GLY A 53 -25.79 -13.95 -1.35
N LEU A 54 -24.57 -13.42 -1.43
CA LEU A 54 -23.36 -14.23 -1.43
C LEU A 54 -22.84 -14.47 -0.01
N THR A 55 -22.27 -15.65 0.20
CA THR A 55 -21.48 -15.96 1.40
C THR A 55 -20.14 -15.22 1.38
N ALA A 56 -19.48 -15.10 2.53
CA ALA A 56 -18.15 -14.50 2.62
C ALA A 56 -17.12 -15.26 1.76
N ASP A 57 -17.20 -16.59 1.74
CA ASP A 57 -16.31 -17.43 0.94
C ASP A 57 -16.53 -17.23 -0.57
N GLU A 58 -17.77 -17.09 -1.02
CA GLU A 58 -18.07 -16.79 -2.43
C GLU A 58 -17.56 -15.40 -2.84
N ILE A 59 -17.63 -14.43 -1.95
CA ILE A 59 -17.05 -13.10 -2.19
C ILE A 59 -15.53 -13.20 -2.27
N ALA A 60 -14.89 -13.93 -1.36
CA ALA A 60 -13.46 -14.16 -1.36
C ALA A 60 -12.97 -14.85 -2.64
N ASP A 61 -13.67 -15.90 -3.10
CA ASP A 61 -13.31 -16.59 -4.32
C ASP A 61 -13.41 -15.70 -5.57
N ARG A 62 -14.46 -14.87 -5.65
CA ARG A 62 -14.57 -13.86 -6.71
C ARG A 62 -13.46 -12.83 -6.64
N ALA A 63 -13.12 -12.35 -5.45
CA ALA A 63 -12.09 -11.37 -5.24
C ALA A 63 -10.69 -11.88 -5.61
N VAL A 64 -10.36 -13.12 -5.19
CA VAL A 64 -9.11 -13.78 -5.57
C VAL A 64 -9.04 -13.98 -7.09
N THR A 65 -10.09 -14.51 -7.70
CA THR A 65 -10.14 -14.71 -9.16
C THR A 65 -9.97 -13.41 -9.93
N ALA A 66 -10.65 -12.35 -9.50
CA ALA A 66 -10.50 -11.04 -10.13
C ALA A 66 -9.08 -10.49 -9.96
N THR A 67 -8.53 -10.54 -8.74
CA THR A 67 -7.18 -10.05 -8.44
C THR A 67 -6.11 -10.81 -9.22
N GLN A 68 -6.23 -12.14 -9.32
CA GLN A 68 -5.32 -12.97 -10.13
C GLN A 68 -5.41 -12.71 -11.64
N SER A 69 -6.49 -12.11 -12.12
CA SER A 69 -6.63 -11.71 -13.53
C SER A 69 -6.00 -10.36 -13.86
N ALA A 70 -5.40 -9.69 -12.89
CA ALA A 70 -4.78 -8.39 -13.11
C ALA A 70 -3.48 -8.53 -13.90
N THR A 71 -3.25 -7.61 -14.84
CA THR A 71 -2.02 -7.53 -15.63
C THR A 71 -0.95 -6.65 -14.99
N SER A 72 -1.32 -5.90 -13.95
CA SER A 72 -0.43 -5.10 -13.12
C SER A 72 -1.12 -4.67 -11.84
N LEU A 73 -0.34 -4.35 -10.82
CA LEU A 73 -0.82 -3.72 -9.60
C LEU A 73 0.29 -2.92 -8.89
N ARG A 74 -0.12 -2.05 -7.99
CA ARG A 74 0.74 -1.45 -6.97
C ARG A 74 0.37 -2.01 -5.61
N MET A 75 1.38 -2.39 -4.85
CA MET A 75 1.30 -2.91 -3.50
C MET A 75 2.06 -1.97 -2.56
N ALA A 76 1.37 -1.40 -1.58
CA ALA A 76 1.98 -0.48 -0.63
C ALA A 76 1.50 -0.76 0.79
N GLY A 77 2.41 -0.71 1.76
CA GLY A 77 2.03 -0.91 3.15
C GLY A 77 3.18 -1.19 4.08
N ARG A 78 2.81 -1.58 5.29
CA ARG A 78 3.74 -2.01 6.34
C ARG A 78 3.35 -3.38 6.84
N ILE A 79 4.32 -4.27 6.92
CA ILE A 79 4.21 -5.59 7.53
C ILE A 79 5.30 -5.76 8.59
N VAL A 80 5.09 -6.69 9.52
CA VAL A 80 6.14 -7.15 10.43
C VAL A 80 6.56 -8.54 9.99
N THR A 81 7.85 -8.73 9.77
CA THR A 81 8.44 -10.00 9.38
C THR A 81 9.67 -10.23 10.28
N ASP A 82 9.78 -11.41 10.88
CA ASP A 82 10.82 -11.74 11.86
C ASP A 82 10.94 -10.69 12.98
N GLY A 83 9.82 -10.15 13.45
CA GLY A 83 9.75 -9.09 14.46
C GLY A 83 10.25 -7.71 14.00
N GLN A 84 10.54 -7.54 12.71
CA GLN A 84 11.03 -6.28 12.14
C GLN A 84 9.99 -5.64 11.23
N PRO A 85 9.73 -4.33 11.36
CA PRO A 85 8.88 -3.62 10.43
C PRO A 85 9.55 -3.48 9.06
N LEU A 86 8.79 -3.78 8.02
CA LEU A 86 9.14 -3.62 6.62
C LEU A 86 8.06 -2.76 5.95
N ASP A 87 8.44 -1.58 5.47
CA ASP A 87 7.57 -0.77 4.60
C ASP A 87 7.89 -1.10 3.15
N ILE A 88 6.86 -1.30 2.36
CA ILE A 88 6.96 -1.59 0.92
C ILE A 88 6.07 -0.66 0.10
N ASP A 89 6.51 -0.35 -1.10
CA ASP A 89 5.73 0.35 -2.12
C ASP A 89 6.27 -0.05 -3.49
N PHE A 90 5.61 -1.01 -4.14
CA PHE A 90 6.02 -1.59 -5.41
C PHE A 90 4.89 -1.56 -6.43
N ALA A 91 5.22 -1.23 -7.67
CA ALA A 91 4.38 -1.45 -8.85
C ALA A 91 5.02 -2.54 -9.71
N VAL A 92 4.23 -3.53 -10.12
CA VAL A 92 4.67 -4.72 -10.86
C VAL A 92 3.68 -5.05 -11.97
N ASP A 93 4.16 -5.55 -13.11
CA ASP A 93 3.33 -6.00 -14.23
C ASP A 93 3.72 -7.42 -14.73
N ASP A 94 2.86 -7.97 -15.61
CA ASP A 94 2.99 -9.29 -16.23
C ASP A 94 4.11 -9.36 -17.30
N ARG A 95 4.85 -8.28 -17.53
CA ARG A 95 5.97 -8.18 -18.48
C ARG A 95 7.31 -8.10 -17.78
N ASP A 96 7.41 -8.54 -16.53
CA ASP A 96 8.65 -8.47 -15.75
C ASP A 96 9.12 -7.02 -15.46
N GLN A 97 8.24 -6.03 -15.55
CA GLN A 97 8.57 -4.68 -15.14
C GLN A 97 8.15 -4.44 -13.68
N CYS A 98 9.06 -3.90 -12.91
CA CYS A 98 8.83 -3.61 -11.51
C CYS A 98 9.62 -2.38 -11.10
N THR A 99 9.00 -1.55 -10.26
CA THR A 99 9.69 -0.42 -9.62
C THR A 99 9.11 -0.19 -8.25
N GLY A 100 9.96 0.13 -7.30
CA GLY A 100 9.47 0.41 -5.96
C GLY A 100 10.55 0.73 -4.96
N VAL A 101 10.12 0.86 -3.72
CA VAL A 101 10.93 1.21 -2.56
C VAL A 101 10.59 0.29 -1.40
N MET A 102 11.60 -0.14 -0.68
CA MET A 102 11.46 -0.81 0.61
C MET A 102 12.22 -0.08 1.71
N LYS A 103 11.69 -0.13 2.95
CA LYS A 103 12.39 0.41 4.13
C LYS A 103 12.44 -0.66 5.21
N ILE A 104 13.63 -0.98 5.65
CA ILE A 104 13.88 -1.97 6.70
C ILE A 104 14.99 -1.49 7.62
N LYS A 105 14.83 -1.67 8.92
CA LYS A 105 15.86 -1.33 9.94
C LYS A 105 16.42 0.11 9.81
N GLY A 106 15.56 1.06 9.42
CA GLY A 106 15.94 2.46 9.23
C GLY A 106 16.64 2.78 7.91
N GLY A 107 16.94 1.78 7.09
CA GLY A 107 17.50 1.95 5.75
C GLY A 107 16.43 1.89 4.66
N THR A 108 16.74 2.46 3.52
CA THR A 108 15.87 2.52 2.33
C THR A 108 16.60 1.92 1.13
N ALA A 109 15.89 1.09 0.36
CA ALA A 109 16.35 0.62 -0.94
C ALA A 109 15.30 0.88 -2.02
N GLU A 110 15.77 1.32 -3.18
CA GLU A 110 15.02 1.39 -4.42
C GLU A 110 15.30 0.15 -5.27
N LEU A 111 14.26 -0.40 -5.88
CA LEU A 111 14.34 -1.53 -6.80
C LEU A 111 13.71 -1.15 -8.13
N ARG A 112 14.35 -1.58 -9.23
CA ARG A 112 13.81 -1.48 -10.58
C ARG A 112 14.14 -2.76 -11.33
N LYS A 113 13.17 -3.34 -12.02
CA LYS A 113 13.37 -4.51 -12.88
C LYS A 113 12.86 -4.19 -14.28
N ALA A 114 13.71 -4.35 -15.29
CA ALA A 114 13.38 -4.21 -16.69
C ALA A 114 14.24 -5.18 -17.52
N ASP A 115 13.68 -5.78 -18.55
CA ASP A 115 14.38 -6.71 -19.45
C ASP A 115 15.09 -7.85 -18.68
N ARG A 116 14.45 -8.35 -17.61
CA ARG A 116 14.97 -9.38 -16.70
C ARG A 116 16.23 -8.97 -15.91
N ILE A 117 16.61 -7.72 -15.95
CA ILE A 117 17.71 -7.18 -15.17
C ILE A 117 17.14 -6.42 -13.98
N THR A 118 17.62 -6.74 -12.78
CA THR A 118 17.28 -6.05 -11.56
C THR A 118 18.33 -4.98 -11.23
N TYR A 119 17.88 -3.79 -10.89
CA TYR A 119 18.70 -2.69 -10.42
C TYR A 119 18.29 -2.37 -8.98
N MET A 120 19.26 -2.29 -8.09
CA MET A 120 19.02 -1.95 -6.69
C MET A 120 19.93 -0.80 -6.27
N LYS A 121 19.38 0.17 -5.54
CA LYS A 121 20.12 1.27 -4.92
C LYS A 121 19.66 1.40 -3.47
N GLY A 122 20.58 1.16 -2.54
CA GLY A 122 20.34 1.28 -1.11
C GLY A 122 21.08 2.50 -0.53
N ASP A 123 20.53 3.06 0.55
CA ASP A 123 21.29 3.95 1.39
C ASP A 123 22.30 3.18 2.28
N GLU A 124 23.15 3.90 2.98
CA GLU A 124 24.17 3.29 3.84
C GLU A 124 23.56 2.44 4.95
N ALA A 125 22.46 2.90 5.56
CA ALA A 125 21.78 2.17 6.62
C ALA A 125 21.20 0.84 6.13
N PHE A 126 20.62 0.83 4.93
CA PHE A 126 20.14 -0.39 4.29
C PHE A 126 21.28 -1.39 4.04
N TRP A 127 22.37 -0.93 3.41
CA TRP A 127 23.50 -1.81 3.09
C TRP A 127 24.14 -2.37 4.36
N ARG A 128 24.35 -1.53 5.36
CA ARG A 128 24.91 -1.95 6.65
C ARG A 128 24.03 -3.02 7.34
N ALA A 129 22.75 -2.77 7.44
CA ALA A 129 21.80 -3.71 8.03
C ALA A 129 21.74 -5.03 7.25
N SER A 130 21.73 -4.99 5.92
CA SER A 130 21.69 -6.18 5.06
C SER A 130 22.97 -7.00 5.18
N MET A 131 24.14 -6.38 5.11
CA MET A 131 25.44 -7.08 5.20
C MET A 131 25.71 -7.62 6.59
N THR A 132 25.30 -6.91 7.64
CA THR A 132 25.40 -7.40 9.03
C THR A 132 24.57 -8.67 9.22
N SER A 133 23.36 -8.72 8.65
CA SER A 133 22.51 -9.92 8.73
C SER A 133 23.11 -11.12 7.97
N GLN A 134 24.00 -10.89 7.01
CA GLN A 134 24.76 -11.92 6.28
C GLN A 134 26.07 -12.32 7.00
N GLY A 135 26.35 -11.75 8.19
CA GLY A 135 27.53 -12.08 8.99
C GLY A 135 28.84 -11.45 8.51
N MET A 136 28.78 -10.41 7.67
CA MET A 136 29.97 -9.68 7.24
C MET A 136 30.59 -8.87 8.41
N THR A 137 31.91 -8.76 8.43
CA THR A 137 32.62 -7.92 9.40
C THR A 137 32.49 -6.45 9.07
N GLU A 138 32.59 -5.55 10.07
CA GLU A 138 32.49 -4.10 9.85
C GLU A 138 33.48 -3.60 8.78
N ALA A 139 34.72 -4.09 8.77
CA ALA A 139 35.70 -3.70 7.75
C ALA A 139 35.30 -4.10 6.34
N GLN A 140 34.66 -5.27 6.16
CA GLN A 140 34.13 -5.72 4.88
C GLN A 140 32.93 -4.86 4.45
N ILE A 141 32.05 -4.54 5.42
CA ILE A 141 30.88 -3.69 5.21
C ILE A 141 31.33 -2.30 4.75
N ASP A 142 32.24 -1.66 5.47
CA ASP A 142 32.74 -0.31 5.12
C ASP A 142 33.36 -0.27 3.71
N THR A 143 34.20 -1.26 3.39
CA THR A 143 34.80 -1.37 2.05
C THR A 143 33.75 -1.53 0.96
N THR A 144 32.70 -2.36 1.22
CA THR A 144 31.64 -2.59 0.23
C THR A 144 30.76 -1.37 0.07
N ILE A 145 30.43 -0.67 1.17
CA ILE A 145 29.63 0.57 1.14
C ILE A 145 30.31 1.63 0.27
N GLU A 146 31.61 1.82 0.39
CA GLU A 146 32.36 2.77 -0.45
C GLU A 146 32.20 2.48 -1.97
N LEU A 147 32.07 1.22 -2.36
CA LEU A 147 31.85 0.83 -3.76
C LEU A 147 30.42 1.09 -4.24
N VAL A 148 29.43 0.92 -3.36
CA VAL A 148 28.00 0.90 -3.77
C VAL A 148 27.24 2.16 -3.36
N LYS A 149 27.81 3.00 -2.49
CA LYS A 149 27.19 4.24 -1.98
C LYS A 149 26.75 5.16 -3.11
N GLY A 150 25.45 5.47 -3.13
CA GLY A 150 24.86 6.36 -4.13
C GLY A 150 24.75 5.79 -5.54
N ARG A 151 25.13 4.53 -5.75
CA ARG A 151 25.14 3.87 -7.07
C ARG A 151 24.08 2.78 -7.16
N TRP A 152 23.67 2.51 -8.38
CA TRP A 152 22.79 1.36 -8.69
C TRP A 152 23.65 0.11 -8.85
N LEU A 153 23.24 -0.98 -8.25
CA LEU A 153 23.76 -2.31 -8.53
C LEU A 153 22.94 -2.94 -9.65
N LYS A 154 23.59 -3.33 -10.73
CA LYS A 154 23.00 -4.12 -11.80
C LYS A 154 23.23 -5.59 -11.53
N ILE A 155 22.14 -6.32 -11.38
CA ILE A 155 22.08 -7.74 -11.03
C ILE A 155 21.45 -8.49 -12.20
N ALA A 156 22.26 -9.24 -12.92
CA ALA A 156 21.78 -10.06 -14.04
C ALA A 156 21.17 -11.38 -13.53
N PRO A 157 20.31 -12.05 -14.30
CA PRO A 157 19.80 -13.36 -13.95
C PRO A 157 20.93 -14.36 -13.66
N GLY A 158 20.76 -15.17 -12.62
CA GLY A 158 21.76 -16.16 -12.18
C GLY A 158 22.86 -15.62 -11.28
N GLN A 159 22.90 -14.33 -11.00
CA GLN A 159 23.79 -13.76 -9.98
C GLN A 159 23.24 -13.97 -8.56
N PRO A 160 24.08 -13.99 -7.53
CA PRO A 160 23.62 -14.07 -6.14
C PRO A 160 22.58 -13.01 -5.81
N GLY A 161 21.47 -13.41 -5.16
CA GLY A 161 20.34 -12.54 -4.83
C GLY A 161 19.39 -12.22 -5.99
N SER A 162 19.69 -12.65 -7.21
CA SER A 162 18.81 -12.38 -8.36
C SER A 162 17.45 -13.06 -8.26
N SER A 163 17.38 -14.27 -7.68
CA SER A 163 16.14 -15.00 -7.47
C SER A 163 15.27 -14.33 -6.41
N ASP A 164 15.85 -13.99 -5.26
CA ASP A 164 15.10 -13.42 -4.13
C ASP A 164 14.52 -12.04 -4.46
N LEU A 165 15.29 -11.21 -5.18
CA LEU A 165 14.81 -9.93 -5.69
C LEU A 165 13.86 -10.09 -6.88
N GLY A 166 14.01 -11.19 -7.64
CA GLY A 166 13.15 -11.52 -8.78
C GLY A 166 11.73 -11.82 -8.35
N SER A 167 11.53 -12.57 -7.28
CA SER A 167 10.21 -12.99 -6.78
C SER A 167 9.37 -11.81 -6.28
N ILE A 168 9.99 -10.78 -5.69
CA ILE A 168 9.29 -9.54 -5.30
C ILE A 168 8.69 -8.83 -6.52
N CYS A 169 9.28 -9.01 -7.69
CA CYS A 169 8.90 -8.41 -8.95
C CYS A 169 8.28 -9.42 -9.94
N ASP A 170 7.73 -10.50 -9.45
CA ASP A 170 7.03 -11.51 -10.23
C ASP A 170 5.53 -11.44 -9.90
N LEU A 171 4.76 -10.84 -10.82
CA LEU A 171 3.32 -10.67 -10.62
C LEU A 171 2.60 -12.01 -10.48
N ASP A 172 2.96 -12.99 -11.30
CA ASP A 172 2.33 -14.31 -11.30
C ASP A 172 2.59 -15.04 -9.97
N GLU A 173 3.83 -14.96 -9.44
CA GLU A 173 4.19 -15.53 -8.14
C GLU A 173 3.42 -14.85 -7.02
N LEU A 174 3.42 -13.51 -6.96
CA LEU A 174 2.69 -12.72 -5.96
C LEU A 174 1.18 -13.02 -5.96
N LEU A 175 0.58 -13.12 -7.14
CA LEU A 175 -0.86 -13.38 -7.28
C LEU A 175 -1.21 -14.84 -7.05
N SER A 176 -0.31 -15.78 -7.37
CA SER A 176 -0.55 -17.22 -7.13
C SER A 176 -0.69 -17.53 -5.65
N ASP A 177 0.06 -16.83 -4.80
CA ASP A 177 0.04 -17.02 -3.35
C ASP A 177 -1.33 -16.69 -2.75
N LEU A 178 -2.04 -15.69 -3.30
CA LEU A 178 -3.41 -15.37 -2.87
C LEU A 178 -4.40 -16.53 -3.05
N GLY A 179 -4.08 -17.47 -3.92
CA GLY A 179 -4.95 -18.61 -4.24
C GLY A 179 -4.61 -19.93 -3.51
N LYS A 180 -3.40 -20.04 -2.95
CA LYS A 180 -2.88 -21.32 -2.43
C LYS A 180 -3.59 -21.78 -1.16
N ASP A 181 -3.93 -20.88 -0.26
CA ASP A 181 -4.47 -21.22 1.06
C ASP A 181 -6.00 -21.15 1.09
N LYS A 182 -6.66 -22.18 0.51
CA LYS A 182 -8.12 -22.30 0.63
C LYS A 182 -8.57 -22.46 2.09
N ASP A 183 -7.75 -23.09 2.92
CA ASP A 183 -8.05 -23.30 4.33
C ASP A 183 -7.98 -21.99 5.11
N GLU A 184 -7.09 -21.06 4.74
CA GLU A 184 -7.05 -19.72 5.34
C GLU A 184 -8.30 -18.89 5.03
N ARG A 185 -9.01 -19.19 3.94
CA ARG A 185 -10.27 -18.55 3.56
C ARG A 185 -11.50 -19.19 4.20
N SER A 186 -11.37 -20.34 4.83
CA SER A 186 -12.45 -20.96 5.58
C SER A 186 -12.76 -20.20 6.86
N GLY A 187 -14.04 -20.06 7.22
CA GLY A 187 -14.47 -19.36 8.42
C GLY A 187 -14.44 -17.83 8.30
N LEU A 188 -14.37 -17.30 7.09
CA LEU A 188 -14.59 -15.89 6.83
C LEU A 188 -16.03 -15.49 7.18
N ALA A 189 -16.19 -14.32 7.76
CA ALA A 189 -17.47 -13.67 7.98
C ALA A 189 -17.52 -12.32 7.27
N ARG A 190 -18.68 -11.95 6.73
CA ARG A 190 -18.86 -10.60 6.21
C ARG A 190 -18.92 -9.63 7.38
N GLY A 191 -18.01 -8.63 7.36
CA GLY A 191 -18.01 -7.49 8.26
C GLY A 191 -18.87 -6.34 7.74
N PRO A 192 -18.87 -5.20 8.43
CA PRO A 192 -19.53 -3.99 7.95
C PRO A 192 -18.85 -3.48 6.68
N ASP A 193 -19.63 -2.92 5.76
CA ASP A 193 -19.07 -2.25 4.60
C ASP A 193 -18.22 -1.05 5.04
N ALA A 194 -17.20 -0.74 4.25
CA ALA A 194 -16.21 0.30 4.55
C ALA A 194 -15.80 1.04 3.27
N GLU A 195 -14.80 1.88 3.37
CA GLU A 195 -14.21 2.61 2.25
C GLU A 195 -12.68 2.47 2.28
N VAL A 196 -12.07 2.28 1.13
CA VAL A 196 -10.63 2.28 0.93
C VAL A 196 -10.31 3.28 -0.19
N ASP A 197 -9.60 4.35 0.15
CA ASP A 197 -9.19 5.41 -0.79
C ASP A 197 -10.35 5.94 -1.66
N GLY A 198 -11.54 6.14 -1.05
CA GLY A 198 -12.74 6.64 -1.73
C GLY A 198 -13.54 5.58 -2.48
N THR A 199 -13.16 4.31 -2.42
CA THR A 199 -13.87 3.20 -3.04
C THR A 199 -14.63 2.40 -1.99
N SER A 200 -15.95 2.19 -2.20
CA SER A 200 -16.77 1.35 -1.34
C SER A 200 -16.30 -0.11 -1.39
N VAL A 201 -16.19 -0.73 -0.24
CA VAL A 201 -15.70 -2.11 -0.12
C VAL A 201 -16.58 -2.96 0.79
N ALA A 202 -16.76 -4.23 0.42
CA ALA A 202 -17.19 -5.27 1.34
C ALA A 202 -15.98 -5.74 2.16
N THR A 203 -16.14 -5.88 3.48
CA THR A 203 -15.08 -6.43 4.31
C THR A 203 -15.35 -7.90 4.64
N LEU A 204 -14.29 -8.70 4.58
CA LEU A 204 -14.29 -10.10 4.99
C LEU A 204 -13.35 -10.22 6.18
N VAL A 205 -13.82 -10.82 7.27
CA VAL A 205 -13.09 -10.87 8.54
C VAL A 205 -12.95 -12.32 9.00
N LYS A 206 -11.73 -12.69 9.38
CA LYS A 206 -11.41 -13.95 10.05
C LYS A 206 -10.76 -13.66 11.40
N LYS A 207 -11.16 -14.38 12.44
CA LYS A 207 -10.58 -14.27 13.77
C LYS A 207 -10.00 -15.61 14.18
N GLU A 208 -8.72 -15.61 14.52
CA GLU A 208 -7.99 -16.79 14.99
C GLU A 208 -7.23 -16.43 16.27
N GLY A 209 -7.77 -16.87 17.42
CA GLY A 209 -7.20 -16.51 18.71
C GLY A 209 -7.14 -15.00 18.94
N ARG A 210 -5.93 -14.43 18.98
CA ARG A 210 -5.68 -12.99 19.15
C ARG A 210 -5.46 -12.26 17.83
N GLU A 211 -5.46 -12.97 16.73
CA GLU A 211 -5.27 -12.43 15.40
C GLU A 211 -6.62 -12.14 14.73
N THR A 212 -6.70 -11.05 14.00
CA THR A 212 -7.84 -10.70 13.15
C THR A 212 -7.32 -10.31 11.77
N SER A 213 -7.70 -11.07 10.77
CA SER A 213 -7.43 -10.77 9.38
C SER A 213 -8.66 -10.11 8.75
N THR A 214 -8.48 -9.02 8.02
CA THR A 214 -9.53 -8.30 7.31
C THR A 214 -9.10 -8.11 5.86
N VAL A 215 -9.97 -8.51 4.93
CA VAL A 215 -9.81 -8.29 3.50
C VAL A 215 -10.91 -7.35 3.02
N SER A 216 -10.54 -6.31 2.30
CA SER A 216 -11.45 -5.33 1.70
C SER A 216 -11.58 -5.58 0.20
N VAL A 217 -12.78 -5.84 -0.27
CA VAL A 217 -13.10 -6.20 -1.66
C VAL A 217 -13.92 -5.08 -2.30
N ALA A 218 -13.50 -4.60 -3.46
CA ALA A 218 -14.20 -3.55 -4.19
C ALA A 218 -15.64 -3.93 -4.52
N GLN A 219 -16.57 -3.02 -4.24
CA GLN A 219 -18.00 -3.16 -4.59
C GLN A 219 -18.34 -2.53 -5.94
N GLU A 220 -17.39 -1.84 -6.56
CA GLU A 220 -17.56 -1.20 -7.86
C GLU A 220 -16.55 -1.76 -8.87
N GLY A 221 -16.99 -1.99 -10.10
CA GLY A 221 -16.15 -2.54 -11.15
C GLY A 221 -15.81 -4.02 -10.94
N LYS A 222 -14.54 -4.39 -11.17
CA LYS A 222 -14.05 -5.74 -10.84
C LYS A 222 -13.88 -5.87 -9.32
N PRO A 223 -14.28 -6.99 -8.72
CA PRO A 223 -14.16 -7.18 -7.27
C PRO A 223 -12.72 -7.45 -6.83
N TYR A 224 -11.85 -6.49 -7.06
CA TYR A 224 -10.46 -6.58 -6.65
C TYR A 224 -10.30 -6.52 -5.12
N ILE A 225 -9.31 -7.20 -4.59
CA ILE A 225 -8.84 -6.98 -3.22
C ILE A 225 -8.15 -5.62 -3.18
N LEU A 226 -8.65 -4.68 -2.39
CA LEU A 226 -8.04 -3.35 -2.26
C LEU A 226 -7.16 -3.20 -1.03
N LYS A 227 -7.44 -3.98 0.02
CA LYS A 227 -6.65 -3.91 1.26
C LYS A 227 -6.71 -5.21 2.02
N MET A 228 -5.59 -5.58 2.60
CA MET A 228 -5.46 -6.67 3.56
C MET A 228 -4.86 -6.13 4.85
N VAL A 229 -5.47 -6.48 5.98
CA VAL A 229 -4.99 -6.09 7.31
C VAL A 229 -4.92 -7.32 8.19
N LYS A 230 -3.78 -7.53 8.82
CA LYS A 230 -3.56 -8.53 9.87
C LYS A 230 -3.30 -7.78 11.18
N ALA A 231 -4.23 -7.86 12.12
CA ALA A 231 -4.13 -7.20 13.41
C ALA A 231 -3.94 -8.23 14.53
N GLY A 232 -3.03 -7.93 15.44
CA GLY A 232 -2.63 -8.89 16.49
C GLY A 232 -1.67 -9.96 15.96
N GLY A 233 -1.39 -10.98 16.80
CA GLY A 233 -0.40 -11.98 16.45
C GLY A 233 1.04 -11.45 16.46
N ASP A 234 1.96 -12.23 15.92
CA ASP A 234 3.39 -11.92 15.91
C ASP A 234 3.81 -11.14 14.66
N GLU A 235 3.01 -11.18 13.59
CA GLU A 235 3.27 -10.54 12.30
C GLU A 235 2.11 -9.64 11.85
N PRO A 236 1.81 -8.57 12.59
CA PRO A 236 0.77 -7.64 12.17
C PRO A 236 1.20 -6.85 10.94
N GLY A 237 0.21 -6.44 10.14
CA GLY A 237 0.52 -5.67 8.94
C GLY A 237 -0.71 -5.14 8.22
N SER A 238 -0.46 -4.27 7.25
CA SER A 238 -1.48 -3.75 6.35
C SER A 238 -0.87 -3.51 4.98
N ILE A 239 -1.49 -4.09 3.95
CA ILE A 239 -1.12 -3.91 2.55
C ILE A 239 -2.34 -3.36 1.81
N THR A 240 -2.14 -2.29 1.05
CA THR A 240 -3.11 -1.75 0.10
C THR A 240 -2.68 -2.14 -1.31
N LEU A 241 -3.62 -2.66 -2.10
CA LEU A 241 -3.45 -2.99 -3.51
C LEU A 241 -4.22 -1.97 -4.35
N SER A 242 -3.55 -1.38 -5.32
CA SER A 242 -4.10 -0.31 -6.15
C SER A 242 -3.53 -0.34 -7.56
N ASP A 243 -3.92 0.63 -8.38
CA ASP A 243 -3.39 0.80 -9.75
C ASP A 243 -3.48 -0.47 -10.62
N TYR A 244 -4.53 -1.27 -10.39
CA TYR A 244 -4.81 -2.46 -11.19
C TYR A 244 -4.90 -2.16 -12.68
N ASP A 245 -4.29 -3.03 -13.48
CA ASP A 245 -4.29 -2.97 -14.94
C ASP A 245 -3.70 -1.65 -15.52
N LYS A 246 -2.92 -0.89 -14.70
CA LYS A 246 -2.25 0.34 -15.17
C LYS A 246 -0.81 0.05 -15.59
N PRO A 247 -0.32 0.68 -16.68
CA PRO A 247 1.04 0.45 -17.15
C PRO A 247 2.09 0.80 -16.10
N VAL A 248 3.00 -0.13 -15.82
CA VAL A 248 4.18 0.11 -14.99
C VAL A 248 5.28 0.74 -15.84
N LYS A 249 5.81 1.87 -15.38
CA LYS A 249 6.88 2.59 -16.08
C LYS A 249 8.18 2.46 -15.30
N VAL A 250 9.14 1.77 -15.86
CA VAL A 250 10.46 1.62 -15.28
C VAL A 250 11.47 2.48 -16.04
N VAL A 251 12.20 3.32 -15.32
CA VAL A 251 13.31 4.08 -15.87
C VAL A 251 14.61 3.35 -15.52
N VAL A 252 15.28 2.79 -16.55
CA VAL A 252 16.57 2.11 -16.39
C VAL A 252 17.60 3.12 -15.90
N PRO A 253 18.38 2.83 -14.84
CA PRO A 253 19.39 3.74 -14.33
C PRO A 253 20.50 4.02 -15.36
N PRO A 254 21.09 5.23 -15.33
CA PRO A 254 22.22 5.58 -16.19
C PRO A 254 23.41 4.65 -15.95
N ALA A 255 24.14 4.33 -17.02
CA ALA A 255 25.25 3.37 -16.97
C ALA A 255 26.42 3.89 -16.10
N ASP A 256 26.66 5.18 -16.09
CA ASP A 256 27.70 5.87 -15.28
C ASP A 256 27.36 5.88 -13.78
N GLU A 257 26.08 5.78 -13.40
CA GLU A 257 25.63 5.61 -12.03
C GLU A 257 25.49 4.13 -11.60
N THR A 258 25.83 3.18 -12.48
CA THR A 258 25.56 1.76 -12.28
C THR A 258 26.84 0.94 -12.14
N VAL A 259 26.90 0.09 -11.12
CA VAL A 259 27.92 -0.93 -10.91
C VAL A 259 27.37 -2.27 -11.41
N ASP A 260 28.05 -2.87 -12.37
CA ASP A 260 27.69 -4.20 -12.90
C ASP A 260 28.42 -5.28 -12.09
N LEU A 261 27.67 -6.02 -11.26
CA LEU A 261 28.25 -7.07 -10.40
C LEU A 261 28.95 -8.17 -11.19
N SER A 262 28.50 -8.46 -12.40
CA SER A 262 29.15 -9.48 -13.25
C SER A 262 30.59 -9.12 -13.64
N LYS A 263 30.96 -7.85 -13.56
CA LYS A 263 32.32 -7.38 -13.84
C LYS A 263 33.21 -7.43 -12.60
N LEU A 264 32.61 -7.35 -11.39
CA LEU A 264 33.36 -7.46 -10.14
C LEU A 264 33.84 -8.90 -9.89
N ASP A 265 32.97 -9.88 -10.14
CA ASP A 265 33.31 -11.32 -9.99
C ASP A 265 34.46 -11.77 -10.92
N ARG A 266 34.63 -11.11 -12.07
CA ARG A 266 35.71 -11.41 -13.02
C ARG A 266 37.03 -10.74 -12.69
N SER A 267 37.05 -9.84 -11.70
CA SER A 267 38.23 -9.06 -11.28
C SER A 267 38.85 -9.63 -10.00
N GLY A 268 38.42 -10.79 -9.53
CA GLY A 268 39.02 -11.53 -8.41
C GLY A 268 40.47 -11.92 -8.75
N PRO A 269 41.36 -12.02 -7.74
CA PRO A 269 42.77 -12.28 -7.98
C PRO A 269 42.95 -13.62 -8.67
N ALA A 270 43.75 -13.59 -9.77
CA ALA A 270 44.23 -14.77 -10.50
C ALA A 270 45.22 -15.56 -9.61
#